data_2c053b9f0431cddee108d2007642e565
#
_entry.id   2c053b9f0431cddee108d2007642e565
#
_cell.length_a   1.000
_cell.length_b   1.000
_cell.length_c   1.000
_cell.angle_alpha   90.00
_cell.angle_beta   90.00
_cell.angle_gamma   90.00
#
_symmetry.space_group_name_H-M   'P 1'
#
loop_
_entity.id
_entity.type
_entity.pdbx_description
1 polymer ?
#
loop_
_entity_poly.entity_id
_entity_poly.type
_entity_poly.pdbx_seq_one_letter_code
_entity_poly.pdbx_strand_id
1 'polypeptide(L)'
;MITEDKVRDKARNILGLNESLKGAKADVGQLTTFNQLGFPGISDKPDGWYLPDNRNEVALILETKAEKFDISQQKFVDELLKNVRIAQTQYAKVVGILYNGEDVRVFKGDEEVKTPNTLQHLGYYLSLYAVNTIDKEKIYQLTARINNSLHFEFGIKNLYHRMIFTACALVAERYGAGLKRLKDLGYATFHTSIHSTLSKSLAGSRKQNSKIDILLEEYSDIKMNSTDNQKAINDFIDWVVEISECVNSNEWRGEDVMGIFFNEFNRYKKKSEAGQVFTPEHITDFMYKILEVNKDDCILDATCGSGGFLVKAMANMIHAAGGMETKKASEIKSKQLYGIEFDREIYALACANMLIHKDGKTNLEQMDTRTKEAGEWMKSKPITKVLMNPPYENKYGCMNIVENVLNSVPARTQCAFILPDKKLEKASTTQMNRILKNHRLRKVIKLPEDLFFGVGITTSIFVFESGVGQDDKEFFACYMESDGLSTVKNKGRHDVYGKWQAIEAHWVDVVEKQSGDDTCQ
;
A
#
# COMPACT_ATOMS: atom_id res chain seq x y z
N MET A 1 -27.05 -1.64 -43.28
CA MET A 1 -25.61 -1.94 -43.09
C MET A 1 -24.89 -0.64 -42.80
N ILE A 2 -24.25 -0.58 -41.68
CA ILE A 2 -23.54 0.61 -41.21
C ILE A 2 -22.11 0.60 -41.81
N THR A 3 -21.68 1.74 -42.32
CA THR A 3 -20.30 1.90 -42.85
C THR A 3 -19.30 1.96 -41.68
N GLU A 4 -18.03 1.68 -41.95
CA GLU A 4 -16.97 1.68 -40.95
C GLU A 4 -16.83 3.03 -40.24
N ASP A 5 -16.99 4.17 -40.96
CA ASP A 5 -16.99 5.50 -40.34
C ASP A 5 -18.11 5.67 -39.29
N LYS A 6 -19.31 5.19 -39.61
CA LYS A 6 -20.43 5.24 -38.63
C LYS A 6 -20.23 4.28 -37.46
N VAL A 7 -19.55 3.14 -37.70
CA VAL A 7 -19.17 2.22 -36.60
C VAL A 7 -18.16 2.90 -35.68
N ARG A 8 -17.20 3.62 -36.24
CA ARG A 8 -16.18 4.38 -35.50
C ARG A 8 -16.81 5.51 -34.65
N ASP A 9 -17.73 6.27 -35.24
CA ASP A 9 -18.46 7.31 -34.51
C ASP A 9 -19.32 6.73 -33.40
N LYS A 10 -19.95 5.57 -33.63
CA LYS A 10 -20.70 4.84 -32.59
C LYS A 10 -19.76 4.41 -31.44
N ALA A 11 -18.58 3.88 -31.77
CA ALA A 11 -17.57 3.49 -30.80
C ALA A 11 -17.05 4.71 -30.01
N ARG A 12 -16.80 5.86 -30.68
CA ARG A 12 -16.43 7.12 -30.01
C ARG A 12 -17.40 7.47 -28.91
N ASN A 13 -18.70 7.46 -29.22
CA ASN A 13 -19.74 7.86 -28.29
C ASN A 13 -19.88 6.89 -27.10
N ILE A 14 -19.82 5.57 -27.35
CA ILE A 14 -19.95 4.55 -26.30
C ILE A 14 -18.74 4.55 -25.40
N LEU A 15 -17.54 4.58 -25.96
CA LEU A 15 -16.27 4.61 -25.20
C LEU A 15 -16.01 5.96 -24.54
N GLY A 16 -16.63 7.04 -25.05
CA GLY A 16 -16.37 8.39 -24.56
C GLY A 16 -15.00 8.93 -24.96
N LEU A 17 -14.42 8.44 -26.08
CA LEU A 17 -13.11 8.88 -26.54
C LEU A 17 -13.20 10.26 -27.21
N ASN A 18 -12.53 11.25 -26.63
CA ASN A 18 -12.44 12.60 -27.19
C ASN A 18 -11.18 13.31 -26.67
N GLU A 19 -10.72 14.34 -27.37
CA GLU A 19 -9.53 15.12 -27.04
C GLU A 19 -9.61 15.90 -25.72
N SER A 20 -10.80 16.00 -25.11
CA SER A 20 -10.98 16.71 -23.85
C SER A 20 -10.68 15.88 -22.60
N LEU A 21 -10.36 14.58 -22.76
CA LEU A 21 -9.94 13.72 -21.65
C LEU A 21 -8.60 14.20 -21.09
N LYS A 22 -8.61 14.72 -19.87
CA LYS A 22 -7.42 15.20 -19.18
C LYS A 22 -6.47 14.04 -18.86
N GLY A 23 -5.17 14.25 -19.02
CA GLY A 23 -4.14 13.27 -18.66
C GLY A 23 -3.99 12.11 -19.64
N ALA A 24 -4.60 12.19 -20.82
CA ALA A 24 -4.47 11.19 -21.88
C ALA A 24 -4.66 11.79 -23.26
N LYS A 25 -4.03 11.17 -24.28
CA LYS A 25 -4.39 11.37 -25.66
C LYS A 25 -5.49 10.37 -26.02
N ALA A 26 -6.68 10.83 -26.38
CA ALA A 26 -7.81 9.96 -26.69
C ALA A 26 -8.64 10.53 -27.82
N ASP A 27 -8.88 9.74 -28.86
CA ASP A 27 -9.79 10.06 -29.95
C ASP A 27 -10.06 8.81 -30.82
N VAL A 28 -10.85 8.98 -31.86
CA VAL A 28 -11.01 8.02 -32.95
C VAL A 28 -10.79 8.73 -34.30
N GLY A 29 -10.13 8.08 -35.24
CA GLY A 29 -9.88 8.67 -36.57
C GLY A 29 -8.97 7.82 -37.46
N GLN A 30 -9.06 8.01 -38.80
CA GLN A 30 -8.28 7.26 -39.78
C GLN A 30 -6.96 7.92 -40.19
N LEU A 31 -6.72 9.16 -39.80
CA LEU A 31 -5.58 9.93 -40.31
C LEU A 31 -4.40 9.96 -39.33
N THR A 32 -4.64 9.74 -38.07
CA THR A 32 -3.63 9.86 -37.03
C THR A 32 -2.74 8.62 -36.99
N THR A 33 -1.45 8.81 -37.19
CA THR A 33 -0.44 7.75 -37.13
C THR A 33 0.08 7.56 -35.72
N PHE A 34 0.62 6.38 -35.41
CA PHE A 34 1.33 6.15 -34.15
C PHE A 34 2.50 7.12 -33.94
N ASN A 35 3.16 7.56 -35.02
CA ASN A 35 4.20 8.60 -34.94
C ASN A 35 3.66 9.90 -34.33
N GLN A 36 2.48 10.35 -34.73
CA GLN A 36 1.82 11.55 -34.17
C GLN A 36 1.36 11.33 -32.73
N LEU A 37 1.06 10.10 -32.34
CA LEU A 37 0.68 9.72 -30.97
C LEU A 37 1.88 9.58 -30.03
N GLY A 38 3.11 9.67 -30.54
CA GLY A 38 4.32 9.62 -29.71
C GLY A 38 5.09 8.30 -29.79
N PHE A 39 4.89 7.52 -30.90
CA PHE A 39 5.65 6.30 -31.20
C PHE A 39 6.53 6.56 -32.44
N PRO A 40 7.77 7.06 -32.28
CA PRO A 40 8.58 7.56 -33.34
C PRO A 40 8.81 6.56 -34.50
N GLY A 41 8.68 7.01 -35.74
CA GLY A 41 8.97 6.22 -36.93
C GLY A 41 7.88 5.22 -37.34
N ILE A 42 6.75 5.14 -36.65
CA ILE A 42 5.68 4.19 -36.91
C ILE A 42 4.54 4.87 -37.66
N SER A 43 4.30 4.46 -38.93
CA SER A 43 3.28 5.03 -39.82
C SER A 43 1.92 4.34 -39.72
N ASP A 44 1.81 3.25 -39.00
CA ASP A 44 0.55 2.56 -38.75
C ASP A 44 -0.46 3.48 -38.07
N LYS A 45 -1.76 3.23 -38.28
CA LYS A 45 -2.85 4.10 -37.82
C LYS A 45 -3.89 3.24 -37.11
N PRO A 46 -4.10 3.42 -35.81
CA PRO A 46 -5.24 2.81 -35.14
C PRO A 46 -6.52 3.58 -35.48
N ASP A 47 -7.67 2.91 -35.47
CA ASP A 47 -8.97 3.56 -35.67
C ASP A 47 -9.41 4.37 -34.45
N GLY A 48 -8.94 4.00 -33.24
CA GLY A 48 -9.15 4.75 -32.02
C GLY A 48 -8.12 4.40 -30.96
N TRP A 49 -7.95 5.31 -30.03
CA TRP A 49 -6.94 5.18 -28.98
C TRP A 49 -7.35 5.91 -27.71
N TYR A 50 -6.87 5.35 -26.58
CA TYR A 50 -6.75 6.02 -25.29
C TYR A 50 -5.34 5.74 -24.78
N LEU A 51 -4.52 6.78 -24.69
CA LEU A 51 -3.10 6.70 -24.35
C LEU A 51 -2.83 7.65 -23.18
N PRO A 52 -2.88 7.17 -21.91
CA PRO A 52 -2.64 8.00 -20.75
C PRO A 52 -1.21 8.54 -20.74
N ASP A 53 -1.02 9.72 -20.14
CA ASP A 53 0.29 10.34 -19.97
C ASP A 53 1.20 9.48 -19.09
N ASN A 54 0.60 8.82 -18.08
CA ASN A 54 1.28 7.85 -17.25
C ASN A 54 1.35 6.48 -17.95
N ARG A 55 2.55 6.06 -18.33
CA ARG A 55 2.80 4.79 -19.04
C ARG A 55 2.51 3.52 -18.24
N ASN A 56 2.32 3.63 -16.93
CA ASN A 56 1.93 2.51 -16.06
C ASN A 56 0.40 2.26 -16.04
N GLU A 57 -0.38 3.20 -16.58
CA GLU A 57 -1.83 3.05 -16.72
C GLU A 57 -2.19 2.21 -17.95
N VAL A 58 -3.47 1.85 -18.03
CA VAL A 58 -3.97 1.01 -19.12
C VAL A 58 -4.21 1.84 -20.36
N ALA A 59 -3.53 1.52 -21.44
CA ALA A 59 -3.82 2.05 -22.77
C ALA A 59 -4.89 1.21 -23.47
N LEU A 60 -5.63 1.81 -24.41
CA LEU A 60 -6.62 1.13 -25.23
C LEU A 60 -6.38 1.45 -26.70
N ILE A 61 -6.45 0.43 -27.55
CA ILE A 61 -6.42 0.50 -29.01
C ILE A 61 -7.71 -0.09 -29.57
N LEU A 62 -8.34 0.64 -30.46
CA LEU A 62 -9.58 0.26 -31.13
C LEU A 62 -9.31 0.04 -32.62
N GLU A 63 -9.81 -1.07 -33.14
CA GLU A 63 -9.99 -1.34 -34.57
C GLU A 63 -11.47 -1.51 -34.89
N THR A 64 -11.93 -0.91 -35.97
CA THR A 64 -13.32 -0.99 -36.39
C THR A 64 -13.44 -1.64 -37.77
N LYS A 65 -14.54 -2.31 -38.01
CA LYS A 65 -14.91 -2.86 -39.32
C LYS A 65 -16.36 -2.51 -39.64
N ALA A 66 -16.72 -2.38 -40.90
CA ALA A 66 -18.12 -2.18 -41.26
C ALA A 66 -18.97 -3.39 -40.82
N GLU A 67 -20.21 -3.14 -40.45
CA GLU A 67 -21.19 -4.12 -39.93
C GLU A 67 -21.28 -5.44 -40.70
N LYS A 68 -21.08 -5.36 -42.05
CA LYS A 68 -21.11 -6.54 -42.93
C LYS A 68 -19.95 -7.52 -42.74
N PHE A 69 -18.92 -7.15 -42.02
CA PHE A 69 -17.76 -8.00 -41.84
C PHE A 69 -17.86 -8.83 -40.57
N ASP A 70 -17.60 -10.11 -40.73
CA ASP A 70 -17.45 -11.04 -39.62
C ASP A 70 -16.08 -10.84 -38.97
N ILE A 71 -16.06 -10.28 -37.77
CA ILE A 71 -14.84 -9.99 -36.99
C ILE A 71 -14.23 -11.21 -36.33
N SER A 72 -14.80 -12.42 -36.54
CA SER A 72 -14.15 -13.68 -36.13
C SER A 72 -12.96 -14.04 -37.04
N GLN A 73 -12.87 -13.43 -38.24
CA GLN A 73 -11.80 -13.70 -39.17
C GLN A 73 -10.43 -13.27 -38.67
N GLN A 74 -9.47 -14.20 -38.69
CA GLN A 74 -8.13 -14.01 -38.13
C GLN A 74 -7.40 -12.77 -38.67
N LYS A 75 -7.58 -12.40 -39.93
CA LYS A 75 -6.95 -11.21 -40.53
C LYS A 75 -7.25 -9.91 -39.77
N PHE A 76 -8.48 -9.76 -39.25
CA PHE A 76 -8.87 -8.56 -38.50
C PHE A 76 -8.31 -8.57 -37.08
N VAL A 77 -8.19 -9.77 -36.48
CA VAL A 77 -7.49 -9.95 -35.20
C VAL A 77 -6.01 -9.61 -35.35
N ASP A 78 -5.36 -10.09 -36.41
CA ASP A 78 -3.94 -9.83 -36.63
C ASP A 78 -3.67 -8.31 -36.85
N GLU A 79 -4.58 -7.60 -37.49
CA GLU A 79 -4.53 -6.15 -37.65
C GLU A 79 -4.61 -5.42 -36.30
N LEU A 80 -5.59 -5.77 -35.48
CA LEU A 80 -5.69 -5.24 -34.12
C LEU A 80 -4.44 -5.56 -33.29
N LEU A 81 -4.02 -6.83 -33.24
CA LEU A 81 -2.90 -7.27 -32.40
C LEU A 81 -1.58 -6.62 -32.85
N LYS A 82 -1.41 -6.33 -34.14
CA LYS A 82 -0.28 -5.53 -34.63
C LYS A 82 -0.25 -4.16 -33.95
N ASN A 83 -1.37 -3.45 -33.92
CA ASN A 83 -1.48 -2.13 -33.31
C ASN A 83 -1.37 -2.18 -31.77
N VAL A 84 -1.89 -3.24 -31.13
CA VAL A 84 -1.69 -3.51 -29.69
C VAL A 84 -0.21 -3.66 -29.36
N ARG A 85 0.55 -4.45 -30.13
CA ARG A 85 1.99 -4.64 -29.92
C ARG A 85 2.80 -3.36 -30.10
N ILE A 86 2.38 -2.50 -31.03
CA ILE A 86 2.98 -1.15 -31.16
C ILE A 86 2.77 -0.38 -29.84
N ALA A 87 1.55 -0.34 -29.31
CA ALA A 87 1.27 0.33 -28.05
C ALA A 87 2.05 -0.30 -26.87
N GLN A 88 2.23 -1.62 -26.86
CA GLN A 88 3.01 -2.35 -25.84
C GLN A 88 4.50 -1.98 -25.80
N THR A 89 5.04 -1.34 -26.83
CA THR A 89 6.42 -0.81 -26.78
C THR A 89 6.59 0.31 -25.75
N GLN A 90 5.50 0.94 -25.31
CA GLN A 90 5.51 2.04 -24.35
C GLN A 90 4.58 1.81 -23.15
N TYR A 91 3.58 0.94 -23.25
CA TYR A 91 2.62 0.64 -22.19
C TYR A 91 2.66 -0.84 -21.84
N ALA A 92 2.87 -1.16 -20.56
CA ALA A 92 2.84 -2.57 -20.12
C ALA A 92 1.43 -3.19 -20.15
N LYS A 93 0.39 -2.36 -20.17
CA LYS A 93 -1.01 -2.77 -20.10
C LYS A 93 -1.77 -2.16 -21.27
N VAL A 94 -2.16 -2.99 -22.23
CA VAL A 94 -2.90 -2.55 -23.42
C VAL A 94 -4.13 -3.42 -23.63
N VAL A 95 -5.30 -2.79 -23.73
CA VAL A 95 -6.54 -3.43 -24.17
C VAL A 95 -6.72 -3.18 -25.66
N GLY A 96 -6.89 -4.25 -26.42
CA GLY A 96 -7.28 -4.19 -27.82
C GLY A 96 -8.78 -4.46 -27.97
N ILE A 97 -9.48 -3.66 -28.76
CA ILE A 97 -10.91 -3.83 -29.06
C ILE A 97 -11.09 -3.92 -30.58
N LEU A 98 -11.73 -4.99 -31.05
CA LEU A 98 -12.20 -5.14 -32.42
C LEU A 98 -13.73 -5.07 -32.42
N TYR A 99 -14.29 -4.12 -33.21
CA TYR A 99 -15.72 -3.81 -33.18
C TYR A 99 -16.27 -3.56 -34.58
N ASN A 100 -17.46 -4.14 -34.91
CA ASN A 100 -18.14 -3.94 -36.20
C ASN A 100 -19.50 -3.22 -36.11
N GLY A 101 -19.84 -2.69 -34.94
CA GLY A 101 -21.13 -2.03 -34.73
C GLY A 101 -22.17 -2.91 -34.01
N GLU A 102 -22.02 -4.23 -34.09
CA GLU A 102 -22.85 -5.22 -33.38
C GLU A 102 -21.99 -6.06 -32.43
N ASP A 103 -21.01 -6.77 -33.00
CA ASP A 103 -20.14 -7.67 -32.24
C ASP A 103 -18.87 -6.97 -31.77
N VAL A 104 -18.37 -7.42 -30.62
CA VAL A 104 -17.11 -6.94 -30.04
C VAL A 104 -16.24 -8.11 -29.62
N ARG A 105 -14.94 -8.00 -29.91
CA ARG A 105 -13.89 -8.89 -29.38
C ARG A 105 -12.87 -8.07 -28.64
N VAL A 106 -12.42 -8.56 -27.52
CA VAL A 106 -11.54 -7.82 -26.60
C VAL A 106 -10.32 -8.64 -26.26
N PHE A 107 -9.17 -8.00 -26.28
CA PHE A 107 -7.88 -8.61 -26.02
C PHE A 107 -7.16 -7.85 -24.91
N LYS A 108 -6.57 -8.60 -24.00
CA LYS A 108 -5.69 -8.12 -22.94
C LYS A 108 -4.25 -8.43 -23.36
N GLY A 109 -3.56 -7.47 -23.97
CA GLY A 109 -2.36 -7.78 -24.75
C GLY A 109 -2.69 -8.68 -25.93
N ASP A 110 -2.03 -9.83 -26.04
CA ASP A 110 -2.26 -10.81 -27.11
C ASP A 110 -3.35 -11.86 -26.75
N GLU A 111 -3.89 -11.85 -25.53
CA GLU A 111 -4.85 -12.84 -25.03
C GLU A 111 -6.30 -12.35 -25.16
N GLU A 112 -7.16 -13.13 -25.84
CA GLU A 112 -8.58 -12.82 -25.93
C GLU A 112 -9.30 -13.08 -24.61
N VAL A 113 -10.08 -12.11 -24.14
CA VAL A 113 -10.80 -12.19 -22.88
C VAL A 113 -12.31 -12.18 -23.07
N LYS A 114 -13.03 -12.98 -22.28
CA LYS A 114 -14.49 -12.97 -22.27
C LYS A 114 -15.02 -11.67 -21.70
N THR A 115 -15.79 -10.95 -22.50
CA THR A 115 -16.48 -9.71 -22.15
C THR A 115 -17.96 -9.78 -22.55
N PRO A 116 -18.83 -8.85 -22.10
CA PRO A 116 -20.18 -8.73 -22.68
C PRO A 116 -20.13 -8.60 -24.20
N ASN A 117 -21.12 -9.16 -24.89
CA ASN A 117 -21.20 -9.14 -26.35
C ASN A 117 -21.48 -7.75 -26.93
N THR A 118 -21.65 -6.73 -26.11
CA THR A 118 -21.87 -5.34 -26.51
C THR A 118 -20.72 -4.46 -26.10
N LEU A 119 -20.38 -3.49 -26.93
CA LEU A 119 -19.34 -2.51 -26.62
C LEU A 119 -19.72 -1.76 -25.34
N GLN A 120 -18.80 -1.72 -24.36
CA GLN A 120 -18.94 -1.04 -23.08
C GLN A 120 -18.22 0.32 -23.11
N HIS A 121 -18.39 1.16 -22.09
CA HIS A 121 -17.66 2.42 -21.99
C HIS A 121 -16.21 2.20 -21.53
N LEU A 122 -15.33 3.21 -21.73
CA LEU A 122 -13.90 3.16 -21.49
C LEU A 122 -13.54 2.59 -20.12
N GLY A 123 -14.21 3.06 -19.04
CA GLY A 123 -13.93 2.62 -17.67
C GLY A 123 -14.05 1.11 -17.47
N TYR A 124 -14.96 0.43 -18.19
CA TYR A 124 -15.07 -1.03 -18.16
C TYR A 124 -13.78 -1.68 -18.67
N TYR A 125 -13.26 -1.22 -19.81
CA TYR A 125 -12.05 -1.80 -20.41
C TYR A 125 -10.79 -1.49 -19.62
N LEU A 126 -10.69 -0.31 -19.04
CA LEU A 126 -9.60 0.02 -18.12
C LEU A 126 -9.63 -0.89 -16.90
N SER A 127 -10.82 -1.28 -16.43
CA SER A 127 -10.99 -2.19 -15.29
C SER A 127 -10.58 -3.64 -15.59
N LEU A 128 -10.41 -4.05 -16.86
CA LEU A 128 -9.91 -5.39 -17.21
C LEU A 128 -8.47 -5.64 -16.74
N TYR A 129 -7.71 -4.57 -16.62
CA TYR A 129 -6.41 -4.57 -15.96
C TYR A 129 -6.50 -4.06 -14.51
N ALA A 130 -7.68 -3.68 -14.06
CA ALA A 130 -7.88 -3.48 -12.64
C ALA A 130 -7.56 -4.82 -11.98
N VAL A 131 -6.48 -4.80 -11.30
CA VAL A 131 -5.94 -5.91 -10.56
C VAL A 131 -7.03 -6.28 -9.58
N ASN A 132 -7.41 -7.55 -9.49
CA ASN A 132 -8.13 -8.05 -8.35
C ASN A 132 -7.34 -7.58 -7.14
N THR A 133 -7.86 -6.62 -6.40
CA THR A 133 -7.27 -6.21 -5.13
C THR A 133 -7.11 -7.48 -4.32
N ILE A 134 -5.96 -7.64 -3.66
CA ILE A 134 -5.75 -8.77 -2.73
C ILE A 134 -7.04 -8.93 -1.93
N ASP A 135 -7.57 -10.13 -1.91
CA ASP A 135 -8.79 -10.42 -1.16
C ASP A 135 -8.50 -10.28 0.34
N LYS A 136 -8.56 -9.03 0.81
CA LYS A 136 -8.33 -8.68 2.22
C LYS A 136 -9.30 -9.42 3.13
N GLU A 137 -10.53 -9.63 2.71
CA GLU A 137 -11.53 -10.36 3.47
C GLU A 137 -11.08 -11.82 3.68
N LYS A 138 -10.51 -12.44 2.67
CA LYS A 138 -9.93 -13.77 2.76
C LYS A 138 -8.75 -13.81 3.74
N ILE A 139 -7.85 -12.82 3.68
CA ILE A 139 -6.73 -12.73 4.63
C ILE A 139 -7.26 -12.57 6.06
N TYR A 140 -8.27 -11.71 6.29
CA TYR A 140 -8.90 -11.58 7.61
C TYR A 140 -9.50 -12.90 8.11
N GLN A 141 -10.22 -13.64 7.26
CA GLN A 141 -10.81 -14.93 7.62
C GLN A 141 -9.74 -15.98 7.96
N LEU A 142 -8.68 -16.06 7.16
CA LEU A 142 -7.56 -16.97 7.41
C LEU A 142 -6.84 -16.62 8.71
N THR A 143 -6.60 -15.33 8.94
CA THR A 143 -5.97 -14.83 10.16
C THR A 143 -6.80 -15.17 11.41
N ALA A 144 -8.12 -15.04 11.35
CA ALA A 144 -9.00 -15.42 12.45
C ALA A 144 -8.92 -16.92 12.75
N ARG A 145 -8.89 -17.78 11.72
CA ARG A 145 -8.72 -19.23 11.87
C ARG A 145 -7.36 -19.56 12.50
N ILE A 146 -6.30 -18.95 12.02
CA ILE A 146 -4.94 -19.11 12.57
C ILE A 146 -4.93 -18.71 14.05
N ASN A 147 -5.45 -17.54 14.41
CA ASN A 147 -5.48 -17.09 15.80
C ASN A 147 -6.20 -18.07 16.74
N ASN A 148 -7.36 -18.56 16.31
CA ASN A 148 -8.13 -19.54 17.09
C ASN A 148 -7.37 -20.87 17.22
N SER A 149 -6.82 -21.40 16.13
CA SER A 149 -6.08 -22.65 16.15
C SER A 149 -4.84 -22.57 17.03
N LEU A 150 -4.05 -21.50 16.93
CA LEU A 150 -2.88 -21.28 17.78
C LEU A 150 -3.24 -21.16 19.27
N HIS A 151 -4.42 -20.59 19.57
CA HIS A 151 -4.88 -20.46 20.95
C HIS A 151 -5.36 -21.80 21.53
N PHE A 152 -6.22 -22.52 20.81
CA PHE A 152 -6.92 -23.70 21.31
C PHE A 152 -6.17 -24.99 21.06
N GLU A 153 -5.60 -25.18 19.87
CA GLU A 153 -4.95 -26.43 19.46
C GLU A 153 -3.46 -26.44 19.80
N PHE A 154 -2.76 -25.31 19.61
CA PHE A 154 -1.34 -25.19 19.91
C PHE A 154 -1.07 -24.68 21.34
N GLY A 155 -2.10 -24.27 22.08
CA GLY A 155 -1.98 -23.82 23.46
C GLY A 155 -1.20 -22.51 23.68
N ILE A 156 -0.96 -21.74 22.60
CA ILE A 156 -0.24 -20.45 22.70
C ILE A 156 -1.20 -19.39 23.25
N LYS A 157 -1.13 -19.15 24.56
CA LYS A 157 -2.04 -18.22 25.25
C LYS A 157 -1.66 -16.76 25.03
N ASN A 158 -0.37 -16.44 24.94
CA ASN A 158 0.10 -15.10 24.68
C ASN A 158 -0.24 -14.69 23.25
N LEU A 159 -0.94 -13.57 23.11
CA LEU A 159 -1.37 -13.02 21.82
C LEU A 159 -0.19 -12.66 20.93
N TYR A 160 0.82 -12.02 21.51
CA TYR A 160 2.02 -11.62 20.80
C TYR A 160 2.78 -12.83 20.26
N HIS A 161 2.94 -13.89 21.07
CA HIS A 161 3.56 -15.14 20.62
C HIS A 161 2.82 -15.78 19.43
N ARG A 162 1.47 -15.67 19.37
CA ARG A 162 0.72 -16.13 18.20
C ARG A 162 1.05 -15.31 16.96
N MET A 163 1.17 -13.99 17.10
CA MET A 163 1.55 -13.13 15.98
C MET A 163 2.97 -13.43 15.48
N ILE A 164 3.95 -13.55 16.38
CA ILE A 164 5.33 -13.89 16.01
C ILE A 164 5.40 -15.27 15.34
N PHE A 165 4.70 -16.26 15.88
CA PHE A 165 4.69 -17.59 15.30
C PHE A 165 4.16 -17.59 13.86
N THR A 166 3.05 -16.90 13.64
CA THR A 166 2.46 -16.75 12.31
C THR A 166 3.36 -15.97 11.36
N ALA A 167 3.94 -14.87 11.84
CA ALA A 167 4.85 -14.04 11.06
C ALA A 167 6.11 -14.82 10.65
N CYS A 168 6.71 -15.59 11.57
CA CYS A 168 7.86 -16.45 11.27
C CYS A 168 7.54 -17.54 10.25
N ALA A 169 6.36 -18.16 10.34
CA ALA A 169 5.91 -19.15 9.35
C ALA A 169 5.72 -18.52 7.97
N LEU A 170 5.13 -17.34 7.88
CA LEU A 170 4.99 -16.59 6.63
C LEU A 170 6.35 -16.20 6.05
N VAL A 171 7.25 -15.65 6.85
CA VAL A 171 8.60 -15.30 6.40
C VAL A 171 9.31 -16.55 5.89
N ALA A 172 9.25 -17.66 6.63
CA ALA A 172 9.88 -18.93 6.21
C ALA A 172 9.33 -19.40 4.85
N GLU A 173 8.01 -19.38 4.65
CA GLU A 173 7.40 -19.77 3.37
C GLU A 173 7.85 -18.86 2.24
N ARG A 174 7.90 -17.54 2.45
CA ARG A 174 8.36 -16.58 1.45
C ARG A 174 9.83 -16.75 1.08
N TYR A 175 10.64 -17.31 1.96
CA TYR A 175 12.05 -17.63 1.74
C TYR A 175 12.30 -19.09 1.39
N GLY A 176 11.27 -19.83 0.99
CA GLY A 176 11.40 -21.13 0.34
C GLY A 176 11.38 -22.34 1.28
N ALA A 177 10.77 -22.21 2.48
CA ALA A 177 10.58 -23.34 3.39
C ALA A 177 9.77 -24.48 2.76
N GLY A 178 8.81 -24.12 1.88
CA GLY A 178 7.93 -25.08 1.22
C GLY A 178 7.06 -25.80 2.24
N LEU A 179 6.37 -25.07 3.10
CA LEU A 179 5.62 -25.59 4.25
C LEU A 179 4.65 -26.71 3.86
N LYS A 180 4.06 -26.69 2.66
CA LYS A 180 3.19 -27.78 2.16
C LYS A 180 3.87 -29.17 2.22
N ARG A 181 5.20 -29.23 2.12
CA ARG A 181 5.98 -30.48 2.20
C ARG A 181 6.13 -31.01 3.64
N LEU A 182 5.80 -30.18 4.62
CA LEU A 182 5.91 -30.52 6.04
C LEU A 182 4.61 -31.10 6.61
N LYS A 183 3.56 -31.21 5.81
CA LYS A 183 2.33 -31.86 6.21
C LYS A 183 2.60 -33.30 6.62
N ASP A 184 1.91 -33.76 7.65
CA ASP A 184 1.99 -35.09 8.21
C ASP A 184 3.36 -35.49 8.81
N LEU A 185 4.31 -34.56 8.93
CA LEU A 185 5.64 -34.83 9.50
C LEU A 185 5.75 -34.55 11.01
N GLY A 186 4.66 -34.17 11.65
CA GLY A 186 4.61 -33.88 13.07
C GLY A 186 5.15 -32.51 13.45
N TYR A 187 4.79 -32.09 14.66
CA TYR A 187 5.04 -30.75 15.17
C TYR A 187 6.54 -30.38 15.24
N ALA A 188 7.38 -31.27 15.76
CA ALA A 188 8.81 -30.99 15.93
C ALA A 188 9.51 -30.70 14.60
N THR A 189 9.20 -31.47 13.55
CA THR A 189 9.73 -31.25 12.20
C THR A 189 9.27 -29.94 11.63
N PHE A 190 8.00 -29.61 11.75
CA PHE A 190 7.40 -28.37 11.30
C PHE A 190 8.06 -27.15 11.98
N HIS A 191 8.12 -27.13 13.32
CA HIS A 191 8.71 -26.05 14.10
C HIS A 191 10.21 -25.85 13.76
N THR A 192 10.98 -26.95 13.73
CA THR A 192 12.42 -26.89 13.42
C THR A 192 12.68 -26.44 11.98
N SER A 193 11.81 -26.78 11.03
CA SER A 193 11.95 -26.36 9.64
C SER A 193 11.75 -24.87 9.46
N ILE A 194 10.78 -24.25 10.15
CA ILE A 194 10.60 -22.80 10.17
C ILE A 194 11.88 -22.14 10.71
N HIS A 195 12.35 -22.54 11.88
CA HIS A 195 13.55 -21.98 12.49
C HIS A 195 14.80 -22.13 11.61
N SER A 196 15.00 -23.33 11.03
CA SER A 196 16.13 -23.62 10.15
C SER A 196 16.11 -22.78 8.86
N THR A 197 14.92 -22.59 8.28
CA THR A 197 14.76 -21.77 7.07
C THR A 197 15.05 -20.30 7.37
N LEU A 198 14.52 -19.77 8.47
CA LEU A 198 14.84 -18.43 8.93
C LEU A 198 16.35 -18.26 9.15
N SER A 199 16.98 -19.20 9.87
CA SER A 199 18.44 -19.14 10.13
C SER A 199 19.28 -19.21 8.86
N LYS A 200 18.92 -20.07 7.88
CA LYS A 200 19.71 -20.28 6.65
C LYS A 200 19.49 -19.17 5.63
N SER A 201 18.25 -18.82 5.36
CA SER A 201 17.90 -17.82 4.35
C SER A 201 18.42 -16.43 4.70
N LEU A 202 18.63 -16.21 5.98
CA LEU A 202 19.09 -14.97 6.55
C LEU A 202 20.61 -14.96 6.84
N ALA A 203 21.28 -16.12 6.81
CA ALA A 203 22.72 -16.22 7.05
C ALA A 203 23.58 -15.45 6.02
N GLY A 204 23.14 -15.36 4.76
CA GLY A 204 23.78 -14.55 3.71
C GLY A 204 23.66 -13.04 3.95
N SER A 205 22.74 -12.62 4.81
CA SER A 205 22.46 -11.23 5.14
C SER A 205 22.96 -10.82 6.54
N ARG A 206 23.62 -11.72 7.28
CA ARG A 206 24.01 -11.54 8.70
C ARG A 206 24.81 -10.27 9.01
N LYS A 207 25.65 -9.78 8.10
CA LYS A 207 26.35 -8.52 8.30
C LYS A 207 25.46 -7.27 8.22
N GLN A 208 24.24 -7.42 7.71
CA GLN A 208 23.26 -6.33 7.56
C GLN A 208 22.04 -6.48 8.47
N ASN A 209 21.89 -7.59 9.21
CA ASN A 209 20.62 -7.95 9.88
C ASN A 209 20.80 -8.57 11.27
N SER A 210 21.27 -7.78 12.25
CA SER A 210 21.03 -8.09 13.68
C SER A 210 19.52 -8.21 14.01
N LYS A 211 18.67 -7.70 13.15
CA LYS A 211 17.20 -7.70 13.19
C LYS A 211 16.58 -9.08 13.08
N ILE A 212 17.24 -9.98 12.38
CA ILE A 212 16.79 -11.35 12.19
C ILE A 212 17.07 -12.20 13.43
N ASP A 213 18.18 -11.90 14.08
CA ASP A 213 18.52 -12.60 15.32
C ASP A 213 17.44 -12.33 16.38
N ILE A 214 16.91 -11.11 16.46
CA ILE A 214 15.77 -10.80 17.35
C ILE A 214 14.53 -11.62 16.98
N LEU A 215 14.18 -11.71 15.70
CA LEU A 215 13.01 -12.51 15.27
C LEU A 215 13.19 -13.99 15.61
N LEU A 216 14.39 -14.54 15.43
CA LEU A 216 14.73 -15.92 15.78
C LEU A 216 14.71 -16.15 17.29
N GLU A 217 15.23 -15.21 18.08
CA GLU A 217 15.16 -15.25 19.55
C GLU A 217 13.71 -15.25 20.02
N GLU A 218 12.90 -14.30 19.56
CA GLU A 218 11.48 -14.22 19.92
C GLU A 218 10.71 -15.48 19.51
N TYR A 219 11.02 -16.07 18.32
CA TYR A 219 10.42 -17.32 17.91
C TYR A 219 10.84 -18.50 18.80
N SER A 220 12.11 -18.55 19.19
CA SER A 220 12.66 -19.61 20.06
C SER A 220 12.12 -19.55 21.47
N ASP A 221 11.78 -18.36 21.96
CA ASP A 221 11.24 -18.12 23.30
C ASP A 221 9.75 -18.50 23.41
N ILE A 222 9.07 -18.75 22.31
CA ILE A 222 7.67 -19.18 22.32
C ILE A 222 7.55 -20.55 22.98
N LYS A 223 7.12 -20.56 24.24
CA LYS A 223 6.78 -21.78 24.94
C LYS A 223 5.48 -22.34 24.41
N MET A 224 5.55 -23.44 23.74
CA MET A 224 4.41 -24.17 23.22
C MET A 224 4.27 -25.51 23.89
N ASN A 225 3.02 -25.89 24.18
CA ASN A 225 2.71 -27.30 24.36
C ASN A 225 2.78 -27.93 22.98
N SER A 226 3.61 -28.95 22.80
CA SER A 226 3.60 -29.72 21.56
C SER A 226 2.17 -30.20 21.31
N THR A 227 1.63 -29.90 20.12
CA THR A 227 0.35 -30.48 19.73
C THR A 227 0.58 -31.73 18.91
N ASP A 228 -0.09 -32.80 19.28
CA ASP A 228 -0.14 -34.04 18.50
C ASP A 228 -1.30 -34.01 17.47
N ASN A 229 -2.04 -32.89 17.43
CA ASN A 229 -3.12 -32.70 16.47
C ASN A 229 -2.58 -32.39 15.07
N GLN A 230 -2.28 -33.45 14.33
CA GLN A 230 -1.75 -33.35 12.97
C GLN A 230 -2.65 -32.56 12.03
N LYS A 231 -3.98 -32.65 12.22
CA LYS A 231 -4.92 -31.87 11.43
C LYS A 231 -4.74 -30.37 11.66
N ALA A 232 -4.58 -29.93 12.92
CA ALA A 232 -4.37 -28.53 13.24
C ALA A 232 -3.07 -27.99 12.61
N ILE A 233 -2.00 -28.81 12.59
CA ILE A 233 -0.74 -28.46 11.93
C ILE A 233 -0.94 -28.30 10.42
N ASN A 234 -1.62 -29.25 9.79
CA ASN A 234 -1.89 -29.22 8.35
C ASN A 234 -2.77 -28.03 7.96
N ASP A 235 -3.82 -27.76 8.72
CA ASP A 235 -4.72 -26.63 8.51
C ASP A 235 -3.95 -25.28 8.65
N PHE A 236 -3.11 -25.16 9.66
CA PHE A 236 -2.26 -23.97 9.85
C PHE A 236 -1.31 -23.77 8.65
N ILE A 237 -0.66 -24.82 8.19
CA ILE A 237 0.21 -24.78 7.00
C ILE A 237 -0.56 -24.28 5.79
N ASP A 238 -1.76 -24.82 5.53
CA ASP A 238 -2.57 -24.42 4.38
C ASP A 238 -2.93 -22.94 4.45
N TRP A 239 -3.37 -22.45 5.60
CA TRP A 239 -3.74 -21.04 5.77
C TRP A 239 -2.56 -20.08 5.60
N VAL A 240 -1.39 -20.43 6.15
CA VAL A 240 -0.17 -19.63 6.00
C VAL A 240 0.28 -19.58 4.55
N VAL A 241 0.27 -20.71 3.85
CA VAL A 241 0.63 -20.77 2.43
C VAL A 241 -0.34 -19.97 1.59
N GLU A 242 -1.64 -20.06 1.85
CA GLU A 242 -2.67 -19.32 1.12
C GLU A 242 -2.50 -17.80 1.32
N ILE A 243 -2.20 -17.32 2.53
CA ILE A 243 -1.84 -15.92 2.78
C ILE A 243 -0.57 -15.54 2.01
N SER A 244 0.47 -16.38 2.04
CA SER A 244 1.71 -16.14 1.32
C SER A 244 1.50 -16.02 -0.19
N GLU A 245 0.62 -16.83 -0.78
CA GLU A 245 0.23 -16.77 -2.19
C GLU A 245 -0.49 -15.44 -2.50
N CYS A 246 -1.40 -14.98 -1.64
CA CYS A 246 -2.04 -13.66 -1.80
C CYS A 246 -1.01 -12.52 -1.80
N VAL A 247 -0.04 -12.54 -0.89
CA VAL A 247 1.00 -11.50 -0.79
C VAL A 247 2.03 -11.58 -1.94
N ASN A 248 2.20 -12.76 -2.54
CA ASN A 248 3.09 -12.97 -3.69
C ASN A 248 2.50 -12.52 -5.02
N SER A 249 1.21 -12.23 -5.08
CA SER A 249 0.58 -11.82 -6.32
C SER A 249 1.19 -10.52 -6.84
N ASN A 250 1.25 -10.35 -8.15
CA ASN A 250 1.64 -9.09 -8.80
C ASN A 250 0.64 -7.96 -8.47
N GLU A 251 -0.34 -8.26 -7.68
CA GLU A 251 -1.47 -7.45 -7.28
C GLU A 251 -1.25 -6.73 -5.96
N TRP A 252 -0.16 -7.05 -5.24
CA TRP A 252 0.18 -6.40 -3.99
C TRP A 252 0.38 -4.88 -4.17
N ARG A 253 -0.37 -4.10 -3.39
CA ARG A 253 -0.38 -2.63 -3.40
C ARG A 253 0.09 -2.02 -2.09
N GLY A 254 0.85 -2.77 -1.30
CA GLY A 254 1.33 -2.34 0.00
C GLY A 254 0.35 -2.60 1.13
N GLU A 255 -0.47 -3.64 1.00
CA GLU A 255 -1.30 -4.12 2.08
C GLU A 255 -0.43 -4.55 3.25
N ASP A 256 -0.70 -3.97 4.41
CA ASP A 256 0.03 -4.26 5.65
C ASP A 256 -0.50 -5.55 6.28
N VAL A 257 0.10 -6.68 5.93
CA VAL A 257 -0.29 -8.01 6.43
C VAL A 257 -0.16 -8.08 7.95
N MET A 258 0.87 -7.48 8.53
CA MET A 258 1.03 -7.50 9.99
C MET A 258 0.04 -6.57 10.69
N GLY A 259 -0.36 -5.47 10.06
CA GLY A 259 -1.47 -4.64 10.53
C GLY A 259 -2.80 -5.38 10.52
N ILE A 260 -3.07 -6.19 9.49
CA ILE A 260 -4.24 -7.08 9.44
C ILE A 260 -4.18 -8.08 10.59
N PHE A 261 -3.05 -8.75 10.79
CA PHE A 261 -2.87 -9.70 11.89
C PHE A 261 -3.08 -9.02 13.23
N PHE A 262 -2.45 -7.89 13.44
CA PHE A 262 -2.58 -7.15 14.70
C PHE A 262 -4.04 -6.79 14.98
N ASN A 263 -4.75 -6.26 14.01
CA ASN A 263 -6.16 -5.91 14.16
C ASN A 263 -7.03 -7.13 14.50
N GLU A 264 -6.85 -8.24 13.78
CA GLU A 264 -7.64 -9.45 14.01
C GLU A 264 -7.28 -10.14 15.34
N PHE A 265 -6.01 -10.23 15.68
CA PHE A 265 -5.55 -10.84 16.94
C PHE A 265 -5.96 -10.02 18.16
N ASN A 266 -5.98 -8.68 18.09
CA ASN A 266 -6.40 -7.81 19.18
C ASN A 266 -7.92 -7.61 19.29
N ARG A 267 -8.70 -8.12 18.37
CA ARG A 267 -10.16 -7.95 18.28
C ARG A 267 -10.90 -8.28 19.58
N TYR A 268 -10.40 -9.22 20.35
CA TYR A 268 -10.99 -9.69 21.61
C TYR A 268 -10.35 -9.10 22.87
N LYS A 269 -9.33 -8.24 22.75
CA LYS A 269 -8.77 -7.54 23.90
C LYS A 269 -9.77 -6.53 24.46
N LYS A 270 -9.83 -6.42 25.80
CA LYS A 270 -10.58 -5.35 26.45
C LYS A 270 -9.96 -3.99 26.11
N LYS A 271 -10.79 -2.96 25.93
CA LYS A 271 -10.36 -1.59 25.59
C LYS A 271 -9.25 -1.01 26.50
N SER A 272 -9.16 -1.47 27.76
CA SER A 272 -8.16 -1.02 28.73
C SER A 272 -6.75 -1.59 28.52
N GLU A 273 -6.59 -2.60 27.66
CA GLU A 273 -5.31 -3.28 27.41
C GLU A 273 -4.72 -2.89 26.02
N ALA A 274 -5.44 -2.09 25.25
CA ALA A 274 -5.04 -1.68 23.91
C ALA A 274 -4.18 -0.39 23.98
N GLY A 275 -2.97 -0.48 24.51
CA GLY A 275 -2.05 0.65 24.62
C GLY A 275 -1.46 1.14 23.29
N GLN A 276 -1.62 0.39 22.21
CA GLN A 276 -1.11 0.73 20.89
C GLN A 276 -2.25 0.88 19.88
N VAL A 277 -2.28 2.00 19.19
CA VAL A 277 -3.26 2.33 18.16
C VAL A 277 -2.56 2.27 16.81
N PHE A 278 -3.00 1.32 15.96
CA PHE A 278 -2.47 1.21 14.61
C PHE A 278 -3.17 2.18 13.68
N THR A 279 -2.41 2.79 12.80
CA THR A 279 -2.93 3.71 11.80
C THR A 279 -3.72 2.92 10.75
N PRO A 280 -4.98 3.27 10.48
CA PRO A 280 -5.71 2.66 9.38
C PRO A 280 -4.99 2.82 8.05
N GLU A 281 -4.98 1.77 7.23
CA GLU A 281 -4.21 1.74 5.98
C GLU A 281 -4.59 2.86 5.00
N HIS A 282 -5.87 3.22 4.93
CA HIS A 282 -6.34 4.31 4.08
C HIS A 282 -5.78 5.68 4.52
N ILE A 283 -5.51 5.88 5.82
CA ILE A 283 -4.88 7.10 6.33
C ILE A 283 -3.37 7.09 6.08
N THR A 284 -2.72 5.92 6.12
CA THR A 284 -1.29 5.85 5.74
C THR A 284 -1.08 6.24 4.28
N ASP A 285 -1.98 5.84 3.39
CA ASP A 285 -1.95 6.21 1.96
C ASP A 285 -2.27 7.69 1.76
N PHE A 286 -3.28 8.20 2.45
CA PHE A 286 -3.62 9.63 2.44
C PHE A 286 -2.43 10.50 2.88
N MET A 287 -1.77 10.16 4.00
CA MET A 287 -0.59 10.90 4.48
C MET A 287 0.57 10.84 3.49
N TYR A 288 0.79 9.71 2.83
CA TYR A 288 1.77 9.58 1.76
C TYR A 288 1.50 10.58 0.63
N LYS A 289 0.24 10.70 0.20
CA LYS A 289 -0.17 11.59 -0.89
C LYS A 289 -0.08 13.07 -0.52
N ILE A 290 -0.60 13.48 0.64
CA ILE A 290 -0.59 14.90 1.05
C ILE A 290 0.81 15.46 1.35
N LEU A 291 1.80 14.61 1.58
CA LEU A 291 3.22 14.97 1.63
C LEU A 291 3.89 14.91 0.25
N GLU A 292 3.16 14.58 -0.82
CA GLU A 292 3.70 14.48 -2.17
C GLU A 292 4.95 13.59 -2.25
N VAL A 293 4.90 12.46 -1.53
CA VAL A 293 6.03 11.52 -1.49
C VAL A 293 6.25 10.93 -2.88
N ASN A 294 7.48 10.93 -3.34
CA ASN A 294 7.86 10.37 -4.62
C ASN A 294 8.93 9.28 -4.48
N LYS A 295 9.24 8.59 -5.57
CA LYS A 295 10.18 7.45 -5.59
C LYS A 295 11.62 7.78 -5.14
N ASP A 296 12.00 9.07 -5.09
CA ASP A 296 13.34 9.52 -4.76
C ASP A 296 13.46 10.02 -3.31
N ASP A 297 12.35 10.11 -2.59
CA ASP A 297 12.31 10.49 -1.19
C ASP A 297 12.90 9.41 -0.26
N CYS A 298 13.39 9.86 0.89
CA CYS A 298 13.82 9.02 2.00
C CYS A 298 12.85 9.19 3.17
N ILE A 299 12.16 8.12 3.55
CA ILE A 299 11.06 8.12 4.49
C ILE A 299 11.53 7.68 5.87
N LEU A 300 11.14 8.44 6.90
CA LEU A 300 11.29 8.05 8.31
C LEU A 300 9.93 7.85 8.97
N ASP A 301 9.79 6.74 9.69
CA ASP A 301 8.80 6.55 10.75
C ASP A 301 9.51 6.26 12.07
N ALA A 302 9.60 7.25 12.95
CA ALA A 302 10.36 7.14 14.19
C ALA A 302 9.56 6.50 15.36
N THR A 303 8.36 6.00 15.08
CA THR A 303 7.53 5.19 15.98
C THR A 303 6.79 4.13 15.16
N CYS A 304 7.56 3.33 14.41
CA CYS A 304 7.03 2.62 13.25
C CYS A 304 6.03 1.50 13.58
N GLY A 305 5.90 1.10 14.84
CA GLY A 305 4.98 0.02 15.20
C GLY A 305 5.29 -1.24 14.39
N SER A 306 4.30 -1.82 13.73
CA SER A 306 4.49 -2.95 12.80
C SER A 306 5.09 -2.56 11.44
N GLY A 307 5.37 -1.30 11.18
CA GLY A 307 5.94 -0.81 9.93
C GLY A 307 4.91 -0.42 8.85
N GLY A 308 3.66 -0.19 9.21
CA GLY A 308 2.58 0.07 8.25
C GLY A 308 2.85 1.25 7.30
N PHE A 309 3.33 2.39 7.79
CA PHE A 309 3.73 3.53 6.93
C PHE A 309 4.86 3.17 5.98
N LEU A 310 5.86 2.42 6.46
CA LEU A 310 7.02 2.03 5.64
C LEU A 310 6.64 1.05 4.54
N VAL A 311 5.77 0.07 4.84
CA VAL A 311 5.25 -0.89 3.86
C VAL A 311 4.44 -0.17 2.78
N LYS A 312 3.56 0.75 3.17
CA LYS A 312 2.76 1.52 2.21
C LYS A 312 3.63 2.44 1.35
N ALA A 313 4.55 3.17 1.96
CA ALA A 313 5.49 4.02 1.23
C ALA A 313 6.34 3.20 0.24
N MET A 314 6.88 2.05 0.68
CA MET A 314 7.63 1.14 -0.16
C MET A 314 6.84 0.72 -1.40
N ALA A 315 5.60 0.29 -1.23
CA ALA A 315 4.76 -0.16 -2.35
C ALA A 315 4.48 0.96 -3.34
N ASN A 316 4.08 2.14 -2.86
CA ASN A 316 3.77 3.28 -3.71
C ASN A 316 5.02 3.78 -4.47
N MET A 317 6.16 3.88 -3.79
CA MET A 317 7.45 4.29 -4.40
C MET A 317 7.92 3.28 -5.45
N ILE A 318 7.82 1.97 -5.17
CA ILE A 318 8.18 0.90 -6.11
C ILE A 318 7.25 0.91 -7.31
N HIS A 319 5.94 1.10 -7.11
CA HIS A 319 4.98 1.25 -8.19
C HIS A 319 5.33 2.44 -9.09
N ALA A 320 5.62 3.60 -8.50
CA ALA A 320 6.07 4.79 -9.23
C ALA A 320 7.43 4.61 -9.94
N ALA A 321 8.25 3.67 -9.49
CA ALA A 321 9.53 3.30 -10.10
C ALA A 321 9.40 2.30 -11.26
N GLY A 322 8.18 1.82 -11.58
CA GLY A 322 7.91 0.86 -12.64
C GLY A 322 7.89 -0.61 -12.22
N GLY A 323 7.83 -0.89 -10.90
CA GLY A 323 7.62 -2.23 -10.35
C GLY A 323 8.82 -2.84 -9.62
N MET A 324 8.61 -4.04 -9.09
CA MET A 324 9.52 -4.73 -8.16
C MET A 324 10.88 -5.13 -8.77
N GLU A 325 10.92 -5.36 -10.07
CA GLU A 325 12.12 -5.85 -10.79
C GLU A 325 13.09 -4.72 -11.18
N THR A 326 12.75 -3.47 -10.86
CA THR A 326 13.58 -2.32 -11.20
C THR A 326 14.77 -2.17 -10.26
N LYS A 327 15.88 -1.62 -10.79
CA LYS A 327 17.02 -1.23 -9.95
C LYS A 327 16.62 -0.23 -8.86
N LYS A 328 15.67 0.66 -9.18
CA LYS A 328 15.13 1.65 -8.24
C LYS A 328 14.38 1.00 -7.09
N ALA A 329 13.62 -0.08 -7.33
CA ALA A 329 12.98 -0.83 -6.27
C ALA A 329 13.98 -1.40 -5.25
N SER A 330 15.12 -1.91 -5.72
CA SER A 330 16.20 -2.37 -4.84
C SER A 330 16.84 -1.24 -4.03
N GLU A 331 16.95 -0.04 -4.62
CA GLU A 331 17.47 1.15 -3.94
C GLU A 331 16.49 1.64 -2.87
N ILE A 332 15.19 1.74 -3.20
CA ILE A 332 14.13 2.10 -2.25
C ILE A 332 14.21 1.21 -1.01
N LYS A 333 14.21 -0.11 -1.18
CA LYS A 333 14.31 -1.07 -0.09
C LYS A 333 15.58 -0.93 0.76
N SER A 334 16.71 -0.65 0.15
CA SER A 334 17.99 -0.67 0.85
C SER A 334 18.41 0.66 1.46
N LYS A 335 17.88 1.81 0.97
CA LYS A 335 18.43 3.12 1.29
C LYS A 335 17.41 4.22 1.58
N GLN A 336 16.11 3.97 1.35
CA GLN A 336 15.14 5.05 1.39
C GLN A 336 14.05 4.88 2.47
N LEU A 337 14.07 3.79 3.24
CA LEU A 337 13.09 3.51 4.30
C LEU A 337 13.81 3.36 5.64
N TYR A 338 13.39 4.15 6.62
CA TYR A 338 13.99 4.22 7.95
C TYR A 338 12.91 4.13 9.02
N GLY A 339 13.13 3.33 10.06
CA GLY A 339 12.17 3.18 11.16
C GLY A 339 12.83 3.04 12.52
N ILE A 340 12.16 3.53 13.55
CA ILE A 340 12.51 3.32 14.96
C ILE A 340 11.30 2.76 15.68
N GLU A 341 11.51 1.72 16.48
CA GLU A 341 10.50 1.20 17.40
C GLU A 341 11.14 0.94 18.76
N PHE A 342 10.45 1.35 19.82
CA PHE A 342 10.95 1.22 21.20
C PHE A 342 10.72 -0.18 21.77
N ASP A 343 9.51 -0.70 21.56
CA ASP A 343 9.09 -1.99 22.10
C ASP A 343 9.73 -3.14 21.31
N ARG A 344 10.44 -4.03 22.02
CA ARG A 344 11.17 -5.14 21.41
C ARG A 344 10.25 -6.10 20.64
N GLU A 345 9.10 -6.40 21.22
CA GLU A 345 8.15 -7.33 20.62
C GLU A 345 7.58 -6.75 19.32
N ILE A 346 7.18 -5.48 19.36
CA ILE A 346 6.64 -4.79 18.19
C ILE A 346 7.71 -4.56 17.12
N TYR A 347 8.93 -4.28 17.53
CA TYR A 347 10.08 -4.19 16.63
C TYR A 347 10.32 -5.51 15.88
N ALA A 348 10.20 -6.67 16.57
CA ALA A 348 10.30 -7.97 15.89
C ALA A 348 9.17 -8.17 14.86
N LEU A 349 7.94 -7.71 15.16
CA LEU A 349 6.84 -7.72 14.19
C LEU A 349 7.11 -6.80 12.99
N ALA A 350 7.69 -5.62 13.21
CA ALA A 350 8.09 -4.73 12.11
C ALA A 350 9.14 -5.40 11.21
N CYS A 351 10.14 -6.02 11.80
CA CYS A 351 11.15 -6.78 11.05
C CYS A 351 10.52 -7.90 10.21
N ALA A 352 9.59 -8.67 10.80
CA ALA A 352 8.86 -9.72 10.09
C ALA A 352 8.03 -9.15 8.94
N ASN A 353 7.32 -8.02 9.15
CA ASN A 353 6.52 -7.38 8.13
C ASN A 353 7.37 -6.98 6.91
N MET A 354 8.48 -6.32 7.13
CA MET A 354 9.39 -5.95 6.05
C MET A 354 9.95 -7.18 5.31
N LEU A 355 10.27 -8.26 6.03
CA LEU A 355 10.71 -9.52 5.42
C LEU A 355 9.61 -10.19 4.60
N ILE A 356 8.36 -10.20 5.08
CA ILE A 356 7.19 -10.70 4.32
C ILE A 356 7.10 -10.00 2.97
N HIS A 357 7.38 -8.72 2.90
CA HIS A 357 7.38 -7.93 1.67
C HIS A 357 8.73 -7.95 0.94
N LYS A 358 9.60 -8.93 1.24
CA LYS A 358 10.93 -9.11 0.65
C LYS A 358 11.83 -7.87 0.75
N ASP A 359 11.67 -7.11 1.81
CA ASP A 359 12.60 -6.06 2.19
C ASP A 359 13.44 -6.49 3.39
N GLY A 360 14.50 -7.24 3.12
CA GLY A 360 15.47 -7.67 4.12
C GLY A 360 16.54 -6.62 4.45
N LYS A 361 16.43 -5.40 3.90
CA LYS A 361 17.47 -4.35 4.03
C LYS A 361 16.98 -3.07 4.68
N THR A 362 15.71 -2.99 5.07
CA THR A 362 15.14 -1.81 5.72
C THR A 362 15.93 -1.41 6.95
N ASN A 363 16.20 -0.12 7.07
CA ASN A 363 16.93 0.45 8.18
C ASN A 363 16.00 0.68 9.38
N LEU A 364 15.62 -0.41 10.06
CA LEU A 364 14.88 -0.37 11.32
C LEU A 364 15.84 -0.45 12.51
N GLU A 365 15.58 0.30 13.57
CA GLU A 365 16.34 0.25 14.81
C GLU A 365 15.44 0.15 16.03
N GLN A 366 15.85 -0.67 16.99
CA GLN A 366 15.18 -0.75 18.28
C GLN A 366 15.81 0.28 19.23
N MET A 367 15.14 1.40 19.43
CA MET A 367 15.60 2.44 20.34
C MET A 367 14.47 3.36 20.78
N ASP A 368 14.72 4.14 21.81
CA ASP A 368 13.79 5.16 22.29
C ASP A 368 13.99 6.46 21.49
N THR A 369 13.01 6.84 20.71
CA THR A 369 13.04 8.05 19.87
C THR A 369 13.24 9.35 20.66
N ARG A 370 13.01 9.35 21.97
CA ARG A 370 13.24 10.51 22.83
C ARG A 370 14.72 10.74 23.18
N THR A 371 15.58 9.77 22.92
CA THR A 371 16.98 9.81 23.33
C THR A 371 17.85 10.63 22.38
N LYS A 372 18.98 11.08 22.88
CA LYS A 372 20.01 11.72 22.07
C LYS A 372 20.57 10.77 21.01
N GLU A 373 20.73 9.49 21.36
CA GLU A 373 21.20 8.44 20.45
C GLU A 373 20.30 8.33 19.21
N ALA A 374 18.98 8.25 19.40
CA ALA A 374 18.03 8.24 18.31
C ALA A 374 18.12 9.53 17.47
N GLY A 375 18.31 10.69 18.12
CA GLY A 375 18.53 11.96 17.43
C GLY A 375 19.79 11.93 16.55
N GLU A 376 20.91 11.45 17.03
CA GLU A 376 22.16 11.33 16.25
C GLU A 376 22.01 10.31 15.11
N TRP A 377 21.30 9.21 15.34
CA TRP A 377 20.99 8.26 14.29
C TRP A 377 20.15 8.89 13.17
N MET A 378 19.07 9.60 13.51
CA MET A 378 18.23 10.31 12.52
C MET A 378 19.03 11.35 11.73
N LYS A 379 19.89 12.14 12.37
CA LYS A 379 20.78 13.12 11.72
C LYS A 379 21.73 12.50 10.71
N SER A 380 22.11 11.24 10.91
CA SER A 380 23.02 10.53 10.00
C SER A 380 22.33 10.02 8.71
N LYS A 381 21.00 10.19 8.58
CA LYS A 381 20.22 9.67 7.46
C LYS A 381 19.76 10.80 6.54
N PRO A 382 19.67 10.55 5.22
CA PRO A 382 19.23 11.55 4.23
C PRO A 382 17.68 11.65 4.18
N ILE A 383 17.05 11.85 5.33
CA ILE A 383 15.58 11.87 5.46
C ILE A 383 15.01 13.10 4.76
N THR A 384 14.00 12.92 3.92
CA THR A 384 13.29 13.98 3.22
C THR A 384 11.83 14.11 3.64
N LYS A 385 11.23 13.03 4.13
CA LYS A 385 9.83 12.98 4.58
C LYS A 385 9.72 12.17 5.87
N VAL A 386 8.84 12.60 6.76
CA VAL A 386 8.47 11.87 8.00
C VAL A 386 6.99 11.58 7.96
N LEU A 387 6.62 10.32 8.17
CA LEU A 387 5.24 9.85 8.31
C LEU A 387 5.16 9.12 9.65
N MET A 388 4.37 9.64 10.60
CA MET A 388 4.43 9.11 11.96
C MET A 388 3.09 9.21 12.70
N ASN A 389 2.75 8.15 13.44
CA ASN A 389 1.68 8.13 14.43
C ASN A 389 2.27 7.77 15.81
N PRO A 390 2.74 8.77 16.59
CA PRO A 390 3.41 8.51 17.86
C PRO A 390 2.42 8.06 18.94
N PRO A 391 2.90 7.37 20.01
CA PRO A 391 2.04 6.91 21.08
C PRO A 391 1.39 8.09 21.82
N TYR A 392 0.07 8.00 22.08
CA TYR A 392 -0.70 9.10 22.68
C TYR A 392 -0.65 9.18 24.19
N GLU A 393 -0.24 8.12 24.86
CA GLU A 393 -0.18 8.07 26.32
C GLU A 393 0.86 9.07 26.87
N ASN A 394 0.49 9.77 27.96
CA ASN A 394 1.36 10.78 28.57
C ASN A 394 2.70 10.22 29.05
N LYS A 395 2.71 8.95 29.51
CA LYS A 395 3.94 8.27 29.96
C LYS A 395 5.02 8.17 28.87
N TYR A 396 4.64 8.17 27.60
CA TYR A 396 5.58 8.10 26.47
C TYR A 396 6.07 9.45 26.00
N GLY A 397 5.49 10.56 26.48
CA GLY A 397 5.97 11.90 26.14
C GLY A 397 5.86 12.22 24.66
N CYS A 398 4.66 12.06 24.08
CA CYS A 398 4.37 12.25 22.66
C CYS A 398 5.03 13.49 22.05
N MET A 399 4.91 14.66 22.72
CA MET A 399 5.49 15.91 22.21
C MET A 399 7.02 15.95 22.28
N ASN A 400 7.64 15.21 23.20
CA ASN A 400 9.10 15.08 23.25
C ASN A 400 9.61 14.25 22.05
N ILE A 401 8.85 13.23 21.66
CA ILE A 401 9.15 12.46 20.43
C ILE A 401 9.08 13.37 19.23
N VAL A 402 7.97 14.10 19.04
CA VAL A 402 7.77 15.04 17.92
C VAL A 402 8.91 16.06 17.86
N GLU A 403 9.23 16.70 18.99
CA GLU A 403 10.30 17.70 19.07
C GLU A 403 11.67 17.11 18.73
N ASN A 404 12.01 15.92 19.24
CA ASN A 404 13.29 15.28 18.93
C ASN A 404 13.40 14.90 17.44
N VAL A 405 12.31 14.42 16.83
CA VAL A 405 12.29 14.13 15.37
C VAL A 405 12.50 15.41 14.58
N LEU A 406 11.74 16.47 14.84
CA LEU A 406 11.87 17.75 14.13
C LEU A 406 13.29 18.34 14.25
N ASN A 407 13.92 18.24 15.42
CA ASN A 407 15.28 18.73 15.66
C ASN A 407 16.39 17.84 15.03
N SER A 408 16.04 16.63 14.62
CA SER A 408 17.04 15.63 14.21
C SER A 408 17.01 15.31 12.72
N VAL A 409 15.93 15.62 12.00
CA VAL A 409 15.87 15.46 10.55
C VAL A 409 16.48 16.66 9.84
N PRO A 410 16.95 16.53 8.58
CA PRO A 410 17.47 17.67 7.81
C PRO A 410 16.48 18.83 7.73
N ALA A 411 17.00 20.05 7.64
CA ALA A 411 16.16 21.24 7.45
C ALA A 411 15.31 21.12 6.17
N ARG A 412 14.08 21.62 6.22
CA ARG A 412 13.06 21.57 5.16
C ARG A 412 12.48 20.17 4.91
N THR A 413 12.74 19.20 5.78
CA THR A 413 12.02 17.93 5.77
C THR A 413 10.54 18.18 6.10
N GLN A 414 9.64 17.65 5.28
CA GLN A 414 8.21 17.67 5.58
C GLN A 414 7.87 16.50 6.50
N CYS A 415 7.25 16.82 7.64
CA CYS A 415 6.95 15.88 8.71
C CYS A 415 5.45 15.88 9.00
N ALA A 416 4.77 14.78 8.76
CA ALA A 416 3.36 14.58 9.11
C ALA A 416 3.22 13.70 10.33
N PHE A 417 2.51 14.20 11.33
CA PHE A 417 2.24 13.52 12.60
C PHE A 417 0.74 13.41 12.82
N ILE A 418 0.26 12.20 13.15
CA ILE A 418 -1.10 12.05 13.69
C ILE A 418 -1.04 12.28 15.19
N LEU A 419 -1.72 13.31 15.67
CA LEU A 419 -1.75 13.64 17.09
C LEU A 419 -3.20 13.82 17.56
N PRO A 420 -3.51 13.51 18.84
CA PRO A 420 -4.78 13.92 19.43
C PRO A 420 -4.96 15.42 19.36
N ASP A 421 -6.15 15.91 19.01
CA ASP A 421 -6.46 17.33 18.82
C ASP A 421 -5.99 18.22 19.97
N LYS A 422 -6.15 17.71 21.20
CA LYS A 422 -5.78 18.45 22.41
C LYS A 422 -4.31 18.35 22.81
N LYS A 423 -3.44 17.67 22.05
CA LYS A 423 -2.03 17.50 22.48
C LYS A 423 -1.23 18.79 22.32
N LEU A 424 -1.42 19.53 21.25
CA LEU A 424 -0.77 20.83 21.05
C LEU A 424 -1.26 21.85 22.07
N GLU A 425 -2.55 21.88 22.38
CA GLU A 425 -3.13 22.77 23.39
C GLU A 425 -2.60 22.49 24.80
N LYS A 426 -2.35 21.21 25.12
CA LYS A 426 -1.87 20.74 26.43
C LYS A 426 -0.34 20.70 26.55
N ALA A 427 0.38 20.87 25.46
CA ALA A 427 1.83 21.03 25.53
C ALA A 427 2.17 22.31 26.30
N SER A 428 3.30 22.31 27.02
CA SER A 428 3.70 23.54 27.72
C SER A 428 3.92 24.65 26.71
N THR A 429 3.46 25.85 27.02
CA THR A 429 3.67 27.05 26.17
C THR A 429 5.15 27.20 25.78
N THR A 430 6.06 26.91 26.72
CA THR A 430 7.51 26.93 26.47
C THR A 430 7.94 25.94 25.39
N GLN A 431 7.42 24.71 25.43
CA GLN A 431 7.74 23.69 24.44
C GLN A 431 7.19 24.05 23.06
N MET A 432 5.94 24.50 22.99
CA MET A 432 5.32 24.93 21.75
C MET A 432 6.05 26.12 21.12
N ASN A 433 6.39 27.13 21.93
CA ASN A 433 7.16 28.28 21.45
C ASN A 433 8.54 27.85 20.92
N ARG A 434 9.18 26.87 21.56
CA ARG A 434 10.47 26.34 21.10
C ARG A 434 10.33 25.58 19.78
N ILE A 435 9.28 24.74 19.63
CA ILE A 435 8.99 24.03 18.40
C ILE A 435 8.72 25.04 17.26
N LEU A 436 7.80 25.97 17.45
CA LEU A 436 7.42 26.94 16.42
C LEU A 436 8.52 27.96 16.08
N LYS A 437 9.42 28.25 17.03
CA LYS A 437 10.59 29.09 16.76
C LYS A 437 11.53 28.43 15.74
N ASN A 438 11.64 27.10 15.78
CA ASN A 438 12.62 26.34 14.99
C ASN A 438 12.00 25.59 13.81
N HIS A 439 10.69 25.33 13.82
CA HIS A 439 9.98 24.55 12.84
C HIS A 439 8.65 25.18 12.49
N ARG A 440 8.26 25.10 11.22
CA ARG A 440 7.04 25.73 10.71
C ARG A 440 5.89 24.72 10.66
N LEU A 441 4.78 25.00 11.32
CA LEU A 441 3.50 24.34 11.08
C LEU A 441 2.93 24.81 9.74
N ARG A 442 2.70 23.90 8.82
CA ARG A 442 2.22 24.16 7.46
C ARG A 442 0.74 23.88 7.28
N LYS A 443 0.30 22.73 7.79
CA LYS A 443 -1.06 22.24 7.58
C LYS A 443 -1.56 21.52 8.83
N VAL A 444 -2.87 21.64 9.09
CA VAL A 444 -3.61 20.87 10.10
C VAL A 444 -4.85 20.29 9.43
N ILE A 445 -4.96 18.98 9.39
CA ILE A 445 -6.10 18.28 8.82
C ILE A 445 -6.79 17.51 9.95
N LYS A 446 -7.95 17.99 10.39
CA LYS A 446 -8.75 17.25 11.37
C LYS A 446 -9.33 16.02 10.71
N LEU A 447 -9.19 14.87 11.38
CA LEU A 447 -9.66 13.57 10.90
C LEU A 447 -11.06 13.24 11.47
N PRO A 448 -11.80 12.29 10.86
CA PRO A 448 -13.09 11.85 11.36
C PRO A 448 -13.02 11.41 12.83
N GLU A 449 -14.04 11.76 13.61
CA GLU A 449 -14.06 11.52 15.06
C GLU A 449 -14.04 10.04 15.44
N ASP A 450 -14.55 9.18 14.57
CA ASP A 450 -14.64 7.73 14.75
C ASP A 450 -13.51 6.95 14.07
N LEU A 451 -12.48 7.64 13.56
CA LEU A 451 -11.37 7.04 12.81
C LEU A 451 -10.70 5.89 13.57
N PHE A 452 -10.37 6.11 14.84
CA PHE A 452 -9.80 5.08 15.71
C PHE A 452 -10.90 4.39 16.49
N PHE A 453 -11.54 3.42 15.84
CA PHE A 453 -12.66 2.68 16.41
C PHE A 453 -12.36 2.13 17.81
N GLY A 454 -13.20 2.51 18.76
CA GLY A 454 -13.11 2.01 20.14
C GLY A 454 -12.14 2.74 21.07
N VAL A 455 -11.35 3.70 20.59
CA VAL A 455 -10.39 4.46 21.42
C VAL A 455 -11.00 5.77 21.94
N GLY A 456 -11.96 6.38 21.22
CA GLY A 456 -12.65 7.61 21.64
C GLY A 456 -11.74 8.84 21.70
N ILE A 457 -10.70 8.88 20.86
CA ILE A 457 -9.75 9.99 20.75
C ILE A 457 -9.91 10.61 19.37
N THR A 458 -10.20 11.91 19.34
CA THR A 458 -10.18 12.70 18.10
C THR A 458 -8.76 13.10 17.76
N THR A 459 -8.42 13.04 16.49
CA THR A 459 -7.06 13.26 16.02
C THR A 459 -7.01 14.14 14.79
N SER A 460 -5.87 14.79 14.62
CA SER A 460 -5.55 15.56 13.41
C SER A 460 -4.17 15.19 12.88
N ILE A 461 -3.96 15.38 11.58
CA ILE A 461 -2.65 15.34 10.96
C ILE A 461 -2.05 16.73 11.03
N PHE A 462 -0.87 16.83 11.63
CA PHE A 462 -0.08 18.07 11.71
C PHE A 462 1.12 17.94 10.79
N VAL A 463 1.22 18.82 9.80
CA VAL A 463 2.33 18.86 8.86
C VAL A 463 3.27 19.99 9.20
N PHE A 464 4.50 19.64 9.58
CA PHE A 464 5.57 20.59 9.87
C PHE A 464 6.65 20.58 8.77
N GLU A 465 7.33 21.69 8.65
CA GLU A 465 8.59 21.83 7.92
C GLU A 465 9.71 22.07 8.94
N SER A 466 10.67 21.14 9.00
CA SER A 466 11.77 21.20 9.98
C SER A 466 12.78 22.29 9.67
N GLY A 467 13.42 22.84 10.69
CA GLY A 467 14.52 23.79 10.56
C GLY A 467 14.14 25.15 9.95
N VAL A 468 12.85 25.49 9.91
CA VAL A 468 12.30 26.77 9.42
C VAL A 468 11.34 27.30 10.48
N GLY A 469 11.57 28.46 11.04
CA GLY A 469 10.68 29.03 12.06
C GLY A 469 9.29 29.39 11.51
N GLN A 470 8.29 29.41 12.40
CA GLN A 470 6.93 29.83 12.06
C GLN A 470 6.87 31.27 11.64
N ASP A 471 7.59 32.12 12.38
CA ASP A 471 7.47 33.58 12.27
C ASP A 471 5.98 34.02 12.30
N ASP A 472 5.58 34.99 11.49
CA ASP A 472 4.17 35.43 11.35
C ASP A 472 3.42 34.72 10.22
N LYS A 473 3.90 33.51 9.79
CA LYS A 473 3.31 32.79 8.66
C LYS A 473 2.09 31.98 9.10
N GLU A 474 1.04 32.09 8.32
CA GLU A 474 -0.18 31.32 8.49
C GLU A 474 0.03 29.83 8.14
N PHE A 475 -0.87 28.99 8.61
CA PHE A 475 -0.96 27.59 8.24
C PHE A 475 -2.35 27.29 7.67
N PHE A 476 -2.43 26.32 6.79
CA PHE A 476 -3.70 25.82 6.25
C PHE A 476 -4.36 24.87 7.24
N ALA A 477 -5.68 24.99 7.42
CA ALA A 477 -6.46 24.06 8.24
C ALA A 477 -7.75 23.62 7.52
N CYS A 478 -8.08 22.32 7.62
CA CYS A 478 -9.33 21.78 7.11
C CYS A 478 -9.84 20.64 8.00
N TYR A 479 -11.10 20.25 7.80
CA TYR A 479 -11.76 19.18 8.54
C TYR A 479 -12.37 18.15 7.60
N MET A 480 -11.84 16.95 7.61
CA MET A 480 -12.42 15.77 6.97
C MET A 480 -13.46 15.16 7.91
N GLU A 481 -14.73 15.50 7.73
CA GLU A 481 -15.80 15.00 8.60
C GLU A 481 -16.02 13.50 8.50
N SER A 482 -15.85 12.92 7.32
CA SER A 482 -16.06 11.51 7.04
C SER A 482 -15.03 10.97 6.07
N ASP A 483 -14.58 9.75 6.33
CA ASP A 483 -13.77 8.95 5.40
C ASP A 483 -14.63 7.99 4.55
N GLY A 484 -15.97 8.06 4.65
CA GLY A 484 -16.88 7.20 3.92
C GLY A 484 -16.92 5.74 4.39
N LEU A 485 -16.10 5.36 5.38
CA LEU A 485 -16.06 4.00 5.92
C LEU A 485 -17.21 3.77 6.90
N SER A 486 -17.77 2.56 6.88
CA SER A 486 -18.84 2.14 7.78
C SER A 486 -18.34 1.13 8.81
N THR A 487 -18.84 1.24 10.04
CA THR A 487 -18.55 0.25 11.08
C THR A 487 -19.32 -1.04 10.81
N VAL A 488 -18.60 -2.11 10.54
CA VAL A 488 -19.16 -3.46 10.35
C VAL A 488 -19.05 -4.23 11.66
N LYS A 489 -20.16 -4.83 12.09
CA LYS A 489 -20.21 -5.58 13.35
C LYS A 489 -19.09 -6.64 13.40
N ASN A 490 -18.27 -6.57 14.43
CA ASN A 490 -17.13 -7.47 14.64
C ASN A 490 -16.02 -7.43 13.57
N LYS A 491 -16.00 -6.47 12.65
CA LYS A 491 -14.97 -6.36 11.61
C LYS A 491 -14.22 -5.01 11.62
N GLY A 492 -14.67 -4.04 12.42
CA GLY A 492 -14.11 -2.69 12.41
C GLY A 492 -14.70 -1.81 11.30
N ARG A 493 -13.95 -0.81 10.86
CA ARG A 493 -14.38 0.13 9.80
C ARG A 493 -13.92 -0.37 8.44
N HIS A 494 -14.82 -0.40 7.48
CA HIS A 494 -14.57 -0.84 6.10
C HIS A 494 -15.23 0.08 5.10
N ASP A 495 -14.62 0.25 3.93
CA ASP A 495 -15.20 0.97 2.79
C ASP A 495 -16.22 0.07 2.06
N VAL A 496 -17.36 -0.15 2.69
CA VAL A 496 -18.44 -1.04 2.19
C VAL A 496 -19.03 -0.53 0.87
N TYR A 497 -18.99 0.78 0.66
CA TYR A 497 -19.64 1.44 -0.49
C TYR A 497 -18.65 1.94 -1.54
N GLY A 498 -17.35 1.65 -1.40
CA GLY A 498 -16.31 2.09 -2.34
C GLY A 498 -16.15 3.62 -2.42
N LYS A 499 -16.43 4.34 -1.34
CA LYS A 499 -16.45 5.82 -1.32
C LYS A 499 -15.07 6.42 -1.09
N TRP A 500 -14.17 5.70 -0.41
CA TRP A 500 -12.90 6.26 0.05
C TRP A 500 -12.07 6.84 -1.09
N GLN A 501 -11.97 6.16 -2.22
CA GLN A 501 -11.15 6.62 -3.34
C GLN A 501 -11.51 8.04 -3.81
N ALA A 502 -12.81 8.34 -3.92
CA ALA A 502 -13.28 9.66 -4.32
C ALA A 502 -13.06 10.70 -3.22
N ILE A 503 -13.30 10.34 -1.95
CA ILE A 503 -13.09 11.19 -0.78
C ILE A 503 -11.60 11.52 -0.64
N GLU A 504 -10.74 10.53 -0.75
CA GLU A 504 -9.28 10.71 -0.70
C GLU A 504 -8.79 11.66 -1.79
N ALA A 505 -9.21 11.43 -3.05
CA ALA A 505 -8.80 12.29 -4.17
C ALA A 505 -9.23 13.75 -3.95
N HIS A 506 -10.46 13.97 -3.44
CA HIS A 506 -10.94 15.30 -3.09
C HIS A 506 -10.06 15.96 -2.01
N TRP A 507 -9.81 15.28 -0.89
CA TRP A 507 -9.05 15.86 0.21
C TRP A 507 -7.56 16.03 -0.11
N VAL A 508 -6.96 15.18 -0.93
CA VAL A 508 -5.61 15.40 -1.46
C VAL A 508 -5.57 16.69 -2.25
N ASP A 509 -6.51 16.92 -3.18
CA ASP A 509 -6.59 18.14 -3.98
C ASP A 509 -6.77 19.41 -3.11
N VAL A 510 -7.67 19.36 -2.11
CA VAL A 510 -7.89 20.46 -1.15
C VAL A 510 -6.63 20.78 -0.37
N VAL A 511 -5.92 19.76 0.12
CA VAL A 511 -4.70 19.94 0.92
C VAL A 511 -3.52 20.41 0.07
N GLU A 512 -3.40 19.96 -1.18
CA GLU A 512 -2.37 20.41 -2.12
C GLU A 512 -2.58 21.86 -2.52
N LYS A 513 -3.78 22.22 -2.93
CA LYS A 513 -4.14 23.61 -3.33
C LYS A 513 -4.25 24.55 -2.16
N GLN A 514 -4.35 24.06 -0.94
CA GLN A 514 -4.65 24.83 0.28
C GLN A 514 -5.91 25.72 0.11
N SER A 515 -6.86 25.22 -0.64
CA SER A 515 -8.14 25.86 -0.93
C SER A 515 -9.15 24.79 -1.34
N GLY A 516 -10.41 24.99 -1.04
CA GLY A 516 -11.48 24.08 -1.42
C GLY A 516 -12.83 24.56 -0.89
N ASP A 517 -13.90 23.91 -1.34
CA ASP A 517 -15.24 24.12 -0.84
C ASP A 517 -15.50 23.11 0.29
N ASP A 518 -15.81 23.60 1.48
CA ASP A 518 -16.16 22.77 2.66
C ASP A 518 -17.49 22.00 2.48
N THR A 519 -18.19 22.20 1.37
CA THR A 519 -19.53 21.64 1.13
C THR A 519 -19.55 20.29 0.41
N CYS A 520 -18.42 19.71 0.05
CA CYS A 520 -18.36 18.35 -0.48
C CYS A 520 -18.49 17.32 0.66
N GLN A 521 -19.70 17.01 1.01
CA GLN A 521 -20.10 15.91 1.91
C GLN A 521 -20.29 14.61 1.14
#